data_37b24a82bf8ced7a414dbb0139fc77c3
#
_entry.id   37b24a82bf8ced7a414dbb0139fc77c3
#
_cell.length_a   1.000
_cell.length_b   1.000
_cell.length_c   1.000
_cell.angle_alpha   90.00
_cell.angle_beta   90.00
_cell.angle_gamma   90.00
#
_symmetry.space_group_name_H-M   'P 1'
#
loop_
_entity.id
_entity.type
_entity.pdbx_description
1 polymer ?
#
loop_
_entity_poly.entity_id
_entity_poly.type
_entity_poly.pdbx_seq_one_letter_code
_entity_poly.pdbx_strand_id
1 'polypeptide(L)'
;MGSVSDNIRFGKLDADDQEIREAAHKANADDFINLLKEEYDTELRDDGENLSSGQRQLLSIARTILSDPDVLILDEATSNVDTRTEKKIQQAMKNLMAGRINIVIAHRLSTIREATRILVLKEGRIAETGTHSELLEKKGEYYNIYNSQFAGELEEEI
;
A
#
# COMPACT_ATOMS: atom_id res chain seq x y z
N MET A 1 9.97 9.26 17.42
CA MET A 1 9.25 9.27 18.70
C MET A 1 8.26 10.41 18.65
N GLY A 2 7.20 10.39 19.42
CA GLY A 2 6.16 11.40 19.44
C GLY A 2 4.78 10.76 19.37
N SER A 3 3.74 11.59 19.39
CA SER A 3 2.35 11.12 19.37
C SER A 3 1.95 10.53 17.99
N VAL A 4 0.80 9.89 17.92
CA VAL A 4 0.17 9.47 16.65
C VAL A 4 0.03 10.67 15.71
N SER A 5 -0.44 11.81 16.23
CA SER A 5 -0.57 13.06 15.49
C SER A 5 0.77 13.52 14.90
N ASP A 6 1.83 13.56 15.72
CA ASP A 6 3.17 13.94 15.26
C ASP A 6 3.67 13.02 14.16
N ASN A 7 3.42 11.72 14.28
CA ASN A 7 3.84 10.74 13.28
C ASN A 7 3.14 10.92 11.94
N ILE A 8 1.87 11.30 11.91
CA ILE A 8 1.18 11.62 10.67
C ILE A 8 1.69 12.95 10.11
N ARG A 9 1.92 13.96 10.97
CA ARG A 9 2.41 15.30 10.63
C ARG A 9 3.78 15.29 9.94
N PHE A 10 4.58 14.22 10.08
CA PHE A 10 5.81 14.07 9.29
C PHE A 10 5.58 14.12 7.77
N GLY A 11 4.39 13.83 7.28
CA GLY A 11 4.04 13.98 5.86
C GLY A 11 3.99 15.45 5.42
N LYS A 12 3.59 16.37 6.34
CA LYS A 12 3.48 17.81 6.10
C LYS A 12 3.57 18.52 7.45
N LEU A 13 4.72 19.13 7.73
CA LEU A 13 5.07 19.65 9.06
C LEU A 13 4.18 20.81 9.53
N ASP A 14 3.60 21.57 8.60
CA ASP A 14 2.70 22.70 8.84
C ASP A 14 1.22 22.30 8.77
N ALA A 15 0.91 21.01 8.70
CA ALA A 15 -0.46 20.51 8.69
C ALA A 15 -1.17 20.82 10.01
N ASP A 16 -2.42 21.27 9.89
CA ASP A 16 -3.29 21.44 11.04
C ASP A 16 -3.94 20.11 11.47
N ASP A 17 -4.63 20.12 12.61
CA ASP A 17 -5.23 18.91 13.17
C ASP A 17 -6.38 18.35 12.29
N GLN A 18 -7.05 19.19 11.52
CA GLN A 18 -8.08 18.76 10.60
C GLN A 18 -7.46 17.99 9.43
N GLU A 19 -6.40 18.49 8.82
CA GLU A 19 -5.66 17.82 7.75
C GLU A 19 -5.13 16.45 8.20
N ILE A 20 -4.62 16.36 9.45
CA ILE A 20 -4.16 15.11 10.05
C ILE A 20 -5.30 14.10 10.19
N ARG A 21 -6.44 14.53 10.71
CA ARG A 21 -7.63 13.66 10.86
C ARG A 21 -8.19 13.21 9.51
N GLU A 22 -8.23 14.08 8.51
CA GLU A 22 -8.65 13.73 7.15
C GLU A 22 -7.71 12.70 6.50
N ALA A 23 -6.40 12.85 6.69
CA ALA A 23 -5.42 11.88 6.20
C ALA A 23 -5.57 10.53 6.89
N ALA A 24 -5.77 10.50 8.22
CA ALA A 24 -6.02 9.29 8.98
C ALA A 24 -7.33 8.59 8.53
N HIS A 25 -8.38 9.36 8.29
CA HIS A 25 -9.66 8.83 7.78
C HIS A 25 -9.50 8.19 6.40
N LYS A 26 -8.86 8.88 5.45
CA LYS A 26 -8.58 8.36 4.10
C LYS A 26 -7.71 7.09 4.13
N ALA A 27 -6.85 6.97 5.15
CA ALA A 27 -6.02 5.79 5.40
C ALA A 27 -6.76 4.68 6.17
N ASN A 28 -8.03 4.83 6.54
CA ASN A 28 -8.77 3.92 7.44
C ASN A 28 -8.06 3.69 8.79
N ALA A 29 -7.32 4.67 9.26
CA ALA A 29 -6.58 4.62 10.52
C ALA A 29 -7.39 5.16 11.71
N ASP A 30 -8.37 6.01 11.48
CA ASP A 30 -9.21 6.66 12.49
C ASP A 30 -9.90 5.66 13.42
N ASP A 31 -10.41 4.55 12.90
CA ASP A 31 -11.07 3.52 13.69
C ASP A 31 -10.19 3.00 14.86
N PHE A 32 -8.91 2.67 14.56
CA PHE A 32 -8.05 2.16 15.61
C PHE A 32 -7.48 3.28 16.48
N ILE A 33 -7.22 4.47 15.92
CA ILE A 33 -6.73 5.63 16.69
C ILE A 33 -7.73 6.01 17.76
N ASN A 34 -9.03 6.07 17.45
CA ASN A 34 -10.11 6.37 18.39
C ASN A 34 -10.29 5.30 19.49
N LEU A 35 -9.70 4.12 19.33
CA LEU A 35 -9.67 3.07 20.36
C LEU A 35 -8.46 3.15 21.28
N LEU A 36 -7.46 3.96 20.96
CA LEU A 36 -6.32 4.20 21.82
C LEU A 36 -6.74 5.07 23.01
N LYS A 37 -6.06 4.91 24.15
CA LYS A 37 -6.42 5.59 25.40
C LYS A 37 -6.38 7.12 25.30
N GLU A 38 -5.44 7.65 24.55
CA GLU A 38 -5.21 9.09 24.32
C GLU A 38 -5.39 9.47 22.86
N GLU A 39 -6.07 8.61 22.07
CA GLU A 39 -6.37 8.82 20.65
C GLU A 39 -5.15 9.32 19.85
N TYR A 40 -5.26 10.50 19.23
CA TYR A 40 -4.18 11.13 18.45
C TYR A 40 -3.00 11.59 19.28
N ASP A 41 -3.18 11.79 20.60
CA ASP A 41 -2.12 12.19 21.54
C ASP A 41 -1.36 11.00 22.11
N THR A 42 -1.77 9.77 21.76
CA THR A 42 -1.09 8.54 22.19
C THR A 42 0.36 8.54 21.75
N GLU A 43 1.28 8.48 22.73
CA GLU A 43 2.72 8.39 22.48
C GLU A 43 3.10 7.03 21.87
N LEU A 44 3.84 7.07 20.75
CA LEU A 44 4.38 5.89 20.11
C LEU A 44 5.77 5.56 20.68
N ARG A 45 5.93 4.33 21.17
CA ARG A 45 7.18 3.81 21.71
C ARG A 45 8.00 3.17 20.60
N ASP A 46 9.31 3.30 20.68
CA ASP A 46 10.31 2.61 19.83
C ASP A 46 9.76 2.06 18.50
N ASP A 47 9.69 2.94 17.48
CA ASP A 47 9.14 2.63 16.15
C ASP A 47 7.68 2.09 16.12
N GLY A 48 6.89 2.41 17.18
CA GLY A 48 5.49 2.02 17.27
C GLY A 48 5.28 0.57 17.75
N GLU A 49 6.14 0.06 18.63
CA GLU A 49 5.99 -1.29 19.22
C GLU A 49 4.65 -1.51 19.93
N ASN A 50 4.03 -0.43 20.41
CA ASN A 50 2.70 -0.48 21.01
C ASN A 50 1.55 -0.55 19.98
N LEU A 51 1.87 -0.65 18.68
CA LEU A 51 0.91 -0.85 17.59
C LEU A 51 1.14 -2.18 16.89
N SER A 52 0.07 -2.78 16.34
CA SER A 52 0.23 -3.94 15.44
C SER A 52 0.91 -3.55 14.14
N SER A 53 1.45 -4.53 13.39
CA SER A 53 2.05 -4.30 12.07
C SER A 53 1.09 -3.62 11.11
N GLY A 54 -0.17 -4.03 11.08
CA GLY A 54 -1.21 -3.41 10.25
C GLY A 54 -1.53 -1.97 10.67
N GLN A 55 -1.59 -1.67 11.98
CA GLN A 55 -1.78 -0.30 12.46
C GLN A 55 -0.62 0.61 12.09
N ARG A 56 0.63 0.14 12.20
CA ARG A 56 1.81 0.89 11.73
C ARG A 56 1.74 1.17 10.24
N GLN A 57 1.29 0.18 9.45
CA GLN A 57 1.14 0.36 8.00
C GLN A 57 0.07 1.40 7.65
N LEU A 58 -1.09 1.39 8.33
CA LEU A 58 -2.13 2.40 8.16
C LEU A 58 -1.62 3.82 8.50
N LEU A 59 -0.82 3.97 9.57
CA LEU A 59 -0.18 5.26 9.90
C LEU A 59 0.80 5.71 8.81
N SER A 60 1.59 4.78 8.26
CA SER A 60 2.50 5.09 7.14
C SER A 60 1.73 5.57 5.91
N ILE A 61 0.59 4.94 5.60
CA ILE A 61 -0.30 5.36 4.51
C ILE A 61 -0.88 6.76 4.81
N ALA A 62 -1.34 7.03 6.04
CA ALA A 62 -1.86 8.34 6.44
C ALA A 62 -0.82 9.45 6.25
N ARG A 63 0.43 9.20 6.66
CA ARG A 63 1.57 10.10 6.45
C ARG A 63 1.77 10.39 4.95
N THR A 64 1.72 9.36 4.11
CA THR A 64 1.90 9.51 2.67
C THR A 64 0.73 10.24 2.03
N ILE A 65 -0.51 10.00 2.47
CA ILE A 65 -1.69 10.75 2.02
C ILE A 65 -1.54 12.23 2.37
N LEU A 66 -1.08 12.55 3.58
CA LEU A 66 -0.88 13.92 4.04
C LEU A 66 0.20 14.65 3.24
N SER A 67 1.27 13.95 2.83
CA SER A 67 2.35 14.52 2.01
C SER A 67 1.95 14.79 0.56
N ASP A 68 0.85 14.21 0.10
CA ASP A 68 0.23 14.37 -1.24
C ASP A 68 1.23 14.34 -2.42
N PRO A 69 2.03 13.27 -2.58
CA PRO A 69 3.03 13.18 -3.64
C PRO A 69 2.39 12.92 -5.01
N ASP A 70 2.97 13.47 -6.08
CA ASP A 70 2.55 13.21 -7.46
C ASP A 70 2.89 11.79 -7.94
N VAL A 71 3.98 11.21 -7.40
CA VAL A 71 4.52 9.91 -7.78
C VAL A 71 4.68 9.04 -6.54
N LEU A 72 4.18 7.81 -6.61
CA LEU A 72 4.32 6.80 -5.57
C LEU A 72 5.16 5.63 -6.07
N ILE A 73 6.08 5.18 -5.23
CA ILE A 73 6.78 3.90 -5.42
C ILE A 73 6.36 3.01 -4.26
N LEU A 74 5.71 1.90 -4.58
CA LEU A 74 5.12 0.99 -3.61
C LEU A 74 5.75 -0.39 -3.75
N ASP A 75 6.28 -0.90 -2.63
CA ASP A 75 6.70 -2.29 -2.52
C ASP A 75 5.63 -3.06 -1.72
N GLU A 76 4.97 -4.02 -2.37
CA GLU A 76 3.79 -4.72 -1.84
C GLU A 76 4.18 -5.86 -0.88
N ALA A 77 5.10 -5.61 0.04
CA ALA A 77 5.47 -6.58 1.08
C ALA A 77 4.46 -6.52 2.24
N THR A 78 3.39 -7.33 2.17
CA THR A 78 2.45 -7.49 3.30
C THR A 78 2.69 -8.84 3.97
N SER A 79 3.42 -8.87 5.07
CA SER A 79 3.58 -10.05 5.90
C SER A 79 2.85 -9.90 7.24
N ASN A 80 2.11 -10.94 7.64
CA ASN A 80 1.55 -11.14 8.98
C ASN A 80 0.53 -10.09 9.47
N VAL A 81 -0.46 -9.77 8.64
CA VAL A 81 -1.61 -8.94 9.02
C VAL A 81 -2.88 -9.80 8.98
N ASP A 82 -3.77 -9.63 9.95
CA ASP A 82 -5.06 -10.33 9.95
C ASP A 82 -5.94 -9.86 8.76
N THR A 83 -6.83 -10.74 8.29
CA THR A 83 -7.65 -10.52 7.10
C THR A 83 -8.52 -9.25 7.15
N ARG A 84 -8.99 -8.85 8.34
CA ARG A 84 -9.82 -7.64 8.49
C ARG A 84 -8.98 -6.38 8.31
N THR A 85 -7.83 -6.33 8.94
CA THR A 85 -6.89 -5.21 8.81
C THR A 85 -6.30 -5.16 7.40
N GLU A 86 -6.05 -6.30 6.79
CA GLU A 86 -5.60 -6.36 5.39
C GLU A 86 -6.58 -5.70 4.42
N LYS A 87 -7.89 -5.94 4.55
CA LYS A 87 -8.91 -5.25 3.74
C LYS A 87 -8.90 -3.74 3.93
N LYS A 88 -8.67 -3.27 5.16
CA LYS A 88 -8.54 -1.83 5.45
C LYS A 88 -7.30 -1.24 4.78
N ILE A 89 -6.17 -1.93 4.82
CA ILE A 89 -4.93 -1.53 4.16
C ILE A 89 -5.12 -1.47 2.64
N GLN A 90 -5.74 -2.49 2.03
CA GLN A 90 -6.01 -2.49 0.60
C GLN A 90 -6.90 -1.31 0.18
N GLN A 91 -7.94 -0.99 0.96
CA GLN A 91 -8.78 0.16 0.67
C GLN A 91 -8.02 1.48 0.85
N ALA A 92 -7.20 1.61 1.89
CA ALA A 92 -6.35 2.77 2.12
C ALA A 92 -5.33 2.97 0.97
N MET A 93 -4.74 1.87 0.47
CA MET A 93 -3.86 1.90 -0.69
C MET A 93 -4.59 2.37 -1.95
N LYS A 94 -5.80 1.89 -2.22
CA LYS A 94 -6.62 2.38 -3.35
C LYS A 94 -6.87 3.89 -3.25
N ASN A 95 -7.20 4.39 -2.06
CA ASN A 95 -7.40 5.81 -1.81
C ASN A 95 -6.10 6.61 -2.05
N LEU A 96 -4.96 6.08 -1.57
CA LEU A 96 -3.64 6.69 -1.74
C LEU A 96 -3.23 6.75 -3.23
N MET A 97 -3.49 5.70 -4.00
CA MET A 97 -3.07 5.58 -5.40
C MET A 97 -3.91 6.44 -6.36
N ALA A 98 -5.12 6.84 -5.97
CA ALA A 98 -6.05 7.54 -6.83
C ALA A 98 -5.51 8.89 -7.32
N GLY A 99 -5.54 9.11 -8.64
CA GLY A 99 -5.14 10.37 -9.27
C GLY A 99 -3.63 10.61 -9.35
N ARG A 100 -2.78 9.59 -9.07
CA ARG A 100 -1.32 9.70 -9.03
C ARG A 100 -0.65 8.76 -10.02
N ILE A 101 0.63 9.02 -10.28
CA ILE A 101 1.48 8.06 -10.97
C ILE A 101 1.97 7.04 -9.95
N ASN A 102 1.63 5.77 -10.16
CA ASN A 102 1.98 4.69 -9.24
C ASN A 102 2.94 3.72 -9.91
N ILE A 103 4.08 3.48 -9.29
CA ILE A 103 5.03 2.41 -9.64
C ILE A 103 4.95 1.37 -8.53
N VAL A 104 4.44 0.19 -8.85
CA VAL A 104 4.22 -0.86 -7.87
C VAL A 104 5.11 -2.06 -8.16
N ILE A 105 5.87 -2.50 -7.17
CA ILE A 105 6.54 -3.80 -7.20
C ILE A 105 5.49 -4.80 -6.72
N ALA A 106 4.87 -5.48 -7.69
CA ALA A 106 3.69 -6.29 -7.43
C ALA A 106 4.05 -7.72 -7.06
N HIS A 107 3.47 -8.20 -5.96
CA HIS A 107 3.53 -9.58 -5.49
C HIS A 107 2.16 -10.26 -5.49
N ARG A 108 1.10 -9.55 -5.90
CA ARG A 108 -0.28 -10.05 -5.96
C ARG A 108 -0.80 -10.02 -7.39
N LEU A 109 -1.51 -11.07 -7.76
CA LEU A 109 -2.10 -11.21 -9.08
C LEU A 109 -3.08 -10.07 -9.41
N SER A 110 -3.91 -9.66 -8.44
CA SER A 110 -4.87 -8.57 -8.62
C SER A 110 -4.20 -7.25 -9.00
N THR A 111 -3.10 -6.90 -8.34
CA THR A 111 -2.32 -5.68 -8.64
C THR A 111 -1.76 -5.70 -10.05
N ILE A 112 -1.27 -6.86 -10.50
CA ILE A 112 -0.72 -7.02 -11.84
C ILE A 112 -1.82 -6.90 -12.91
N ARG A 113 -2.97 -7.52 -12.70
CA ARG A 113 -4.10 -7.50 -13.63
C ARG A 113 -4.69 -6.10 -13.82
N GLU A 114 -4.75 -5.30 -12.75
CA GLU A 114 -5.30 -3.94 -12.74
C GLU A 114 -4.28 -2.89 -13.26
N ALA A 115 -3.02 -3.25 -13.45
CA ALA A 115 -1.99 -2.32 -13.89
C ALA A 115 -2.23 -1.81 -15.34
N THR A 116 -2.14 -0.50 -15.53
CA THR A 116 -2.23 0.12 -16.86
C THR A 116 -1.10 -0.32 -17.79
N ARG A 117 0.08 -0.58 -17.19
CA ARG A 117 1.28 -1.04 -17.88
C ARG A 117 2.14 -1.88 -16.96
N ILE A 118 2.61 -3.00 -17.46
CA ILE A 118 3.52 -3.91 -16.77
C ILE A 118 4.89 -3.77 -17.41
N LEU A 119 5.92 -3.70 -16.58
CA LEU A 119 7.33 -3.75 -16.97
C LEU A 119 7.93 -5.05 -16.41
N VAL A 120 8.37 -5.93 -17.28
CA VAL A 120 9.06 -7.17 -16.88
C VAL A 120 10.56 -6.93 -16.91
N LEU A 121 11.20 -7.10 -15.75
CA LEU A 121 12.64 -6.93 -15.60
C LEU A 121 13.34 -8.28 -15.63
N LYS A 122 14.42 -8.39 -16.43
CA LYS A 122 15.31 -9.53 -16.46
C LYS A 122 16.75 -9.05 -16.56
N GLU A 123 17.60 -9.52 -15.65
CA GLU A 123 19.03 -9.16 -15.60
C GLU A 123 19.27 -7.63 -15.63
N GLY A 124 18.44 -6.87 -14.88
CA GLY A 124 18.55 -5.41 -14.78
C GLY A 124 18.09 -4.63 -16.02
N ARG A 125 17.41 -5.28 -16.98
CA ARG A 125 16.88 -4.66 -18.20
C ARG A 125 15.38 -4.91 -18.34
N ILE A 126 14.68 -4.01 -19.02
CA ILE A 126 13.29 -4.23 -19.39
C ILE A 126 13.27 -5.26 -20.54
N ALA A 127 12.80 -6.48 -20.22
CA ALA A 127 12.64 -7.57 -21.17
C ALA A 127 11.34 -7.42 -21.96
N GLU A 128 10.23 -7.08 -21.29
CA GLU A 128 8.92 -6.91 -21.89
C GLU A 128 8.17 -5.74 -21.29
N THR A 129 7.27 -5.15 -22.07
CA THR A 129 6.33 -4.14 -21.60
C THR A 129 5.00 -4.30 -22.33
N GLY A 130 3.90 -4.09 -21.61
CA GLY A 130 2.54 -4.20 -22.15
C GLY A 130 1.50 -4.25 -21.03
N THR A 131 0.25 -4.46 -21.40
CA THR A 131 -0.84 -4.82 -20.50
C THR A 131 -0.78 -6.30 -20.16
N HIS A 132 -1.54 -6.71 -19.13
CA HIS A 132 -1.67 -8.12 -18.74
C HIS A 132 -2.04 -9.02 -19.95
N SER A 133 -3.08 -8.67 -20.70
CA SER A 133 -3.56 -9.45 -21.83
C SER A 133 -2.54 -9.53 -22.96
N GLU A 134 -1.92 -8.40 -23.35
CA GLU A 134 -0.89 -8.37 -24.41
C GLU A 134 0.30 -9.25 -24.07
N LEU A 135 0.73 -9.24 -22.82
CA LEU A 135 1.90 -10.01 -22.37
C LEU A 135 1.59 -11.51 -22.25
N LEU A 136 0.37 -11.89 -21.89
CA LEU A 136 -0.07 -13.29 -21.90
C LEU A 136 -0.12 -13.84 -23.33
N GLU A 137 -0.63 -13.07 -24.30
CA GLU A 137 -0.70 -13.46 -25.71
C GLU A 137 0.69 -13.67 -26.33
N LYS A 138 1.68 -12.87 -25.91
CA LYS A 138 3.08 -12.99 -26.38
C LYS A 138 3.75 -14.29 -25.94
N LYS A 139 3.27 -14.94 -24.85
CA LYS A 139 3.86 -16.16 -24.28
C LYS A 139 5.36 -16.07 -23.99
N GLY A 140 5.82 -14.87 -23.58
CA GLY A 140 7.22 -14.57 -23.27
C GLY A 140 7.58 -14.75 -21.80
N GLU A 141 8.51 -13.94 -21.28
CA GLU A 141 8.97 -13.98 -19.89
C GLU A 141 7.83 -13.73 -18.90
N TYR A 142 6.98 -12.76 -19.20
CA TYR A 142 5.79 -12.49 -18.35
C TYR A 142 4.91 -13.73 -18.22
N TYR A 143 4.61 -14.41 -19.32
CA TYR A 143 3.79 -15.62 -19.31
C TYR A 143 4.39 -16.73 -18.44
N ASN A 144 5.73 -16.90 -18.51
CA ASN A 144 6.43 -17.90 -17.71
C ASN A 144 6.37 -17.55 -16.20
N ILE A 145 6.61 -16.27 -15.84
CA ILE A 145 6.49 -15.79 -14.47
C ILE A 145 5.07 -15.98 -13.95
N TYR A 146 4.08 -15.55 -14.73
CA TYR A 146 2.67 -15.65 -14.39
C TYR A 146 2.26 -17.09 -14.08
N ASN A 147 2.58 -18.03 -14.96
CA ASN A 147 2.23 -19.43 -14.74
C ASN A 147 3.00 -20.08 -13.59
N SER A 148 4.24 -19.67 -13.32
CA SER A 148 5.01 -20.24 -12.22
C SER A 148 4.62 -19.71 -10.85
N GLN A 149 4.16 -18.47 -10.75
CA GLN A 149 3.82 -17.83 -9.46
C GLN A 149 2.33 -17.91 -9.13
N PHE A 150 1.46 -17.84 -10.12
CA PHE A 150 0.01 -17.65 -9.93
C PHE A 150 -0.85 -18.78 -10.48
N ALA A 151 -0.28 -19.88 -11.00
CA ALA A 151 -1.05 -21.02 -11.49
C ALA A 151 -1.93 -21.67 -10.39
N GLY A 152 -1.50 -21.61 -9.12
CA GLY A 152 -2.27 -22.11 -8.00
C GLY A 152 -3.44 -21.23 -7.55
N GLU A 153 -3.36 -19.90 -7.76
CA GLU A 153 -4.44 -18.97 -7.39
C GLU A 153 -5.61 -19.01 -8.38
N LEU A 154 -5.38 -19.51 -9.59
CA LEU A 154 -6.42 -19.62 -10.63
C LEU A 154 -7.39 -20.79 -10.40
N GLU A 155 -7.01 -21.80 -9.61
CA GLU A 155 -7.86 -22.94 -9.26
C GLU A 155 -8.87 -22.64 -8.15
N GLU A 156 -8.65 -21.56 -7.36
CA GLU A 156 -9.55 -21.13 -6.28
C GLU A 156 -10.67 -20.17 -6.74
N GLU A 157 -10.59 -19.60 -7.96
CA GLU A 157 -11.58 -18.66 -8.51
C GLU A 157 -12.64 -19.34 -9.42
N ILE A 158 -12.65 -20.67 -9.55
CA ILE A 158 -13.66 -21.45 -10.31
C ILE A 158 -14.58 -22.18 -9.33
#